data_b5fb7a37a0e5f85abf18a4fabf5511fb
#
_entry.id   b5fb7a37a0e5f85abf18a4fabf5511fb
#
_cell.length_a   1.000
_cell.length_b   1.000
_cell.length_c   1.000
_cell.angle_alpha   90.00
_cell.angle_beta   90.00
_cell.angle_gamma   90.00
#
_symmetry.space_group_name_H-M   'P 1'
#
loop_
_entity.id
_entity.type
_entity.pdbx_description
1 polymer ?
#
loop_
_entity_poly.entity_id
_entity_poly.type
_entity_poly.pdbx_seq_one_letter_code
_entity_poly.pdbx_strand_id
1 'polypeptide(L)'
;MIDFNQFPSPCYIMEEELLRKNLCLIKSVADRAGVEIILAFKSFAMWRSFPIFREYIDHSTASSVYEARLALEEFGSKAHTYSPAYTEQDFPEIMRCSSHITFNSMQQFERFYPMVVAEGSGISCGTVSYTHLTLPTKLEV
;
A
#
# COMPACT_ATOMS: atom_id res chain seq x y z
N MET A 1 17.53 19.86 20.98
CA MET A 1 17.77 18.44 21.36
C MET A 1 16.51 17.94 22.07
N ILE A 2 15.92 16.85 21.62
CA ILE A 2 14.69 16.29 22.21
C ILE A 2 15.04 15.68 23.58
N ASP A 3 14.29 16.04 24.60
CA ASP A 3 14.39 15.40 25.91
C ASP A 3 13.48 14.18 25.95
N PHE A 4 14.05 12.99 25.75
CA PHE A 4 13.32 11.73 25.71
C PHE A 4 12.70 11.33 27.06
N ASN A 5 13.10 11.93 28.17
CA ASN A 5 12.52 11.63 29.48
C ASN A 5 11.08 12.17 29.64
N GLN A 6 10.64 13.04 28.73
CA GLN A 6 9.29 13.59 28.73
C GLN A 6 8.24 12.64 28.10
N PHE A 7 8.67 11.53 27.51
CA PHE A 7 7.76 10.60 26.82
C PHE A 7 7.57 9.32 27.63
N PRO A 8 6.36 8.75 27.61
CA PRO A 8 6.11 7.47 28.26
C PRO A 8 6.90 6.37 27.55
N SER A 9 7.41 5.40 28.31
CA SER A 9 8.10 4.22 27.76
C SER A 9 7.26 2.96 28.04
N PRO A 10 7.06 2.07 27.05
CA PRO A 10 7.57 2.14 25.67
C PRO A 10 6.68 3.01 24.74
N CYS A 11 7.30 3.76 23.83
CA CYS A 11 6.57 4.50 22.78
C CYS A 11 7.42 4.66 21.51
N TYR A 12 6.74 4.92 20.39
CA TYR A 12 7.38 5.37 19.15
C TYR A 12 7.33 6.89 19.09
N ILE A 13 8.46 7.51 18.78
CA ILE A 13 8.60 8.97 18.64
C ILE A 13 8.91 9.26 17.18
N MET A 14 8.13 10.17 16.59
CA MET A 14 8.40 10.70 15.27
C MET A 14 8.75 12.19 15.35
N GLU A 15 9.87 12.55 14.75
CA GLU A 15 10.26 13.93 14.57
C GLU A 15 9.65 14.47 13.28
N GLU A 16 8.64 15.32 13.39
CA GLU A 16 7.90 15.84 12.23
C GLU A 16 8.82 16.59 11.25
N GLU A 17 9.75 17.39 11.74
CA GLU A 17 10.67 18.15 10.90
C GLU A 17 11.56 17.24 10.04
N LEU A 18 12.07 16.13 10.62
CA LEU A 18 12.87 15.15 9.89
C LEU A 18 12.01 14.37 8.90
N LEU A 19 10.79 14.03 9.27
CA LEU A 19 9.83 13.38 8.36
C LEU A 19 9.58 14.27 7.15
N ARG A 20 9.24 15.55 7.34
CA ARG A 20 8.98 16.51 6.26
C ARG A 20 10.19 16.67 5.34
N LYS A 21 11.39 16.76 5.92
CA LYS A 21 12.63 16.84 5.14
C LYS A 21 12.83 15.61 4.24
N ASN A 22 12.58 14.41 4.78
CA ASN A 22 12.70 13.18 4.02
C ASN A 22 11.63 13.08 2.91
N LEU A 23 10.38 13.44 3.22
CA LEU A 23 9.30 13.43 2.24
C LEU A 23 9.52 14.44 1.11
N CYS A 24 10.03 15.63 1.43
CA CYS A 24 10.42 16.63 0.44
C CYS A 24 11.52 16.10 -0.50
N LEU A 25 12.52 15.39 0.04
CA LEU A 25 13.55 14.76 -0.77
C LEU A 25 12.98 13.69 -1.68
N ILE A 26 12.16 12.78 -1.13
CA ILE A 26 11.48 11.72 -1.90
C ILE A 26 10.65 12.33 -3.04
N LYS A 27 9.83 13.33 -2.73
CA LYS A 27 9.01 14.03 -3.72
C LYS A 27 9.86 14.66 -4.83
N SER A 28 10.96 15.33 -4.48
CA SER A 28 11.86 15.94 -5.46
C SER A 28 12.51 14.93 -6.41
N VAL A 29 12.83 13.74 -5.92
CA VAL A 29 13.37 12.64 -6.74
C VAL A 29 12.28 12.09 -7.66
N ALA A 30 11.09 11.86 -7.15
CA ALA A 30 9.95 11.38 -7.93
C ALA A 30 9.62 12.33 -9.09
N ASP A 31 9.52 13.63 -8.81
CA ASP A 31 9.22 14.66 -9.80
C ASP A 31 10.31 14.71 -10.91
N ARG A 32 11.59 14.61 -10.55
CA ARG A 32 12.68 14.59 -11.53
C ARG A 32 12.70 13.32 -12.37
N ALA A 33 12.30 12.19 -11.78
CA ALA A 33 12.23 10.91 -12.46
C ALA A 33 10.94 10.73 -13.28
N GLY A 34 9.94 11.58 -13.10
CA GLY A 34 8.63 11.45 -13.73
C GLY A 34 7.86 10.21 -13.27
N VAL A 35 8.02 9.84 -11.99
CA VAL A 35 7.35 8.67 -11.39
C VAL A 35 6.52 9.07 -10.18
N GLU A 36 5.50 8.27 -9.89
CA GLU A 36 4.73 8.38 -8.65
C GLU A 36 5.31 7.47 -7.57
N ILE A 37 5.33 7.99 -6.34
CA ILE A 37 5.70 7.22 -5.15
C ILE A 37 4.44 6.91 -4.37
N ILE A 38 4.27 5.67 -3.94
CA ILE A 38 3.15 5.23 -3.12
C ILE A 38 3.63 4.76 -1.75
N LEU A 39 2.88 5.12 -0.70
CA LEU A 39 3.20 4.74 0.67
C LEU A 39 2.78 3.29 0.94
N ALA A 40 3.72 2.44 1.33
CA ALA A 40 3.45 1.06 1.70
C ALA A 40 3.18 0.93 3.21
N PHE A 41 1.94 0.63 3.60
CA PHE A 41 1.56 0.55 5.01
C PHE A 41 2.26 -0.57 5.77
N LYS A 42 2.60 -1.68 5.11
CA LYS A 42 3.42 -2.73 5.73
C LYS A 42 4.79 -2.26 6.20
N SER A 43 5.29 -1.13 5.68
CA SER A 43 6.55 -0.53 6.11
C SER A 43 6.34 0.64 7.05
N PHE A 44 5.21 1.34 6.94
CA PHE A 44 4.90 2.49 7.76
C PHE A 44 3.39 2.72 7.85
N ALA A 45 2.81 2.55 9.03
CA ALA A 45 1.38 2.68 9.28
C ALA A 45 1.05 3.52 10.54
N MET A 46 1.90 4.49 10.88
CA MET A 46 1.58 5.46 11.94
C MET A 46 0.55 6.46 11.39
N TRP A 47 -0.72 6.06 11.43
CA TRP A 47 -1.84 6.75 10.79
C TRP A 47 -2.00 8.22 11.20
N ARG A 48 -1.64 8.58 12.43
CA ARG A 48 -1.68 10.00 12.91
C ARG A 48 -0.75 10.93 12.12
N SER A 49 0.26 10.41 11.43
CA SER A 49 1.16 11.18 10.57
C SER A 49 0.72 11.22 9.11
N PHE A 50 -0.34 10.51 8.72
CA PHE A 50 -0.82 10.49 7.34
C PHE A 50 -1.17 11.87 6.77
N PRO A 51 -1.72 12.83 7.54
CA PRO A 51 -1.90 14.19 7.02
C PRO A 51 -0.60 14.82 6.49
N ILE A 52 0.55 14.54 7.16
CA ILE A 52 1.85 15.03 6.70
C ILE A 52 2.29 14.31 5.42
N PHE A 53 2.10 12.98 5.35
CA PHE A 53 2.40 12.23 4.13
C PHE A 53 1.59 12.72 2.93
N ARG A 54 0.31 13.04 3.14
CA ARG A 54 -0.59 13.50 2.09
C ARG A 54 -0.19 14.82 1.43
N GLU A 55 0.67 15.60 2.06
CA GLU A 55 1.26 16.81 1.44
C GLU A 55 2.27 16.46 0.33
N TYR A 56 2.78 15.22 0.28
CA TYR A 56 3.86 14.79 -0.62
C TYR A 56 3.52 13.56 -1.45
N ILE A 57 2.65 12.68 -0.96
CA ILE A 57 2.32 11.37 -1.55
C ILE A 57 0.81 11.21 -1.60
N ASP A 58 0.26 10.96 -2.79
CA ASP A 58 -1.19 10.89 -3.01
C ASP A 58 -1.76 9.47 -2.87
N HIS A 59 -0.94 8.45 -3.03
CA HIS A 59 -1.36 7.07 -3.13
C HIS A 59 -0.70 6.18 -2.09
N SER A 60 -1.40 5.08 -1.76
CA SER A 60 -0.91 4.07 -0.81
C SER A 60 -1.09 2.67 -1.36
N THR A 61 -0.32 1.71 -0.82
CA THR A 61 -0.49 0.30 -1.11
C THR A 61 -0.83 -0.47 0.15
N ALA A 62 -1.75 -1.41 0.03
CA ALA A 62 -2.26 -2.26 1.09
C ALA A 62 -1.94 -3.73 0.83
N SER A 63 -1.61 -4.47 1.89
CA SER A 63 -1.30 -5.91 1.83
C SER A 63 -2.35 -6.77 2.53
N SER A 64 -3.43 -6.16 3.02
CA SER A 64 -4.54 -6.82 3.70
C SER A 64 -5.82 -5.98 3.62
N VAL A 65 -6.96 -6.56 3.96
CA VAL A 65 -8.23 -5.83 4.07
C VAL A 65 -8.13 -4.70 5.10
N TYR A 66 -7.41 -4.90 6.19
CA TYR A 66 -7.23 -3.89 7.24
C TYR A 66 -6.41 -2.69 6.75
N GLU A 67 -5.35 -2.94 5.99
CA GLU A 67 -4.56 -1.86 5.37
C GLU A 67 -5.34 -1.15 4.26
N ALA A 68 -6.17 -1.87 3.48
CA ALA A 68 -7.03 -1.27 2.48
C ALA A 68 -8.06 -0.33 3.12
N ARG A 69 -8.66 -0.73 4.25
CA ARG A 69 -9.53 0.14 5.05
C ARG A 69 -8.79 1.34 5.60
N LEU A 70 -7.59 1.13 6.13
CA LEU A 70 -6.73 2.20 6.64
C LEU A 70 -6.42 3.25 5.57
N ALA A 71 -6.21 2.80 4.31
CA ALA A 71 -6.02 3.69 3.18
C ALA A 71 -7.23 4.59 2.94
N LEU A 72 -8.41 4.01 2.92
CA LEU A 72 -9.63 4.76 2.63
C LEU A 72 -10.06 5.65 3.81
N GLU A 73 -10.00 5.11 5.03
CA GLU A 73 -10.57 5.74 6.24
C GLU A 73 -9.63 6.80 6.83
N GLU A 74 -8.31 6.55 6.83
CA GLU A 74 -7.33 7.42 7.50
C GLU A 74 -6.37 8.12 6.53
N PHE A 75 -5.92 7.45 5.47
CA PHE A 75 -5.06 8.08 4.48
C PHE A 75 -5.86 8.92 3.47
N GLY A 76 -7.16 8.64 3.30
CA GLY A 76 -8.07 9.42 2.46
C GLY A 76 -7.92 9.15 0.95
N SER A 77 -7.41 7.98 0.56
CA SER A 77 -7.39 7.52 -0.83
C SER A 77 -7.63 6.03 -0.92
N LYS A 78 -8.16 5.56 -2.06
CA LYS A 78 -8.25 4.13 -2.33
C LYS A 78 -6.87 3.54 -2.55
N ALA A 79 -6.64 2.34 -2.01
CA ALA A 79 -5.35 1.66 -2.06
C ALA A 79 -5.05 1.00 -3.41
N HIS A 80 -3.76 0.80 -3.68
CA HIS A 80 -3.29 -0.25 -4.58
C HIS A 80 -3.10 -1.51 -3.74
N THR A 81 -4.00 -2.46 -3.85
CA THR A 81 -4.04 -3.63 -2.97
C THR A 81 -3.40 -4.84 -3.63
N TYR A 82 -2.44 -5.44 -2.93
CA TYR A 82 -1.84 -6.72 -3.25
C TYR A 82 -1.80 -7.59 -1.99
N SER A 83 -2.45 -8.74 -2.03
CA SER A 83 -2.39 -9.73 -0.96
C SER A 83 -2.02 -11.10 -1.53
N PRO A 84 -1.17 -11.88 -0.84
CA PRO A 84 -0.85 -13.24 -1.27
C PRO A 84 -2.08 -14.14 -1.38
N ALA A 85 -3.10 -13.89 -0.56
CA ALA A 85 -4.38 -14.58 -0.61
C ALA A 85 -5.54 -13.63 -0.34
N TYR A 86 -6.58 -13.72 -1.15
CA TYR A 86 -7.87 -13.09 -0.90
C TYR A 86 -8.87 -14.14 -0.44
N THR A 87 -9.75 -13.76 0.49
CA THR A 87 -10.89 -14.58 0.92
C THR A 87 -12.19 -14.03 0.33
N GLU A 88 -13.19 -14.87 0.11
CA GLU A 88 -14.50 -14.42 -0.35
C GLU A 88 -15.15 -13.46 0.64
N GLN A 89 -14.87 -13.64 1.92
CA GLN A 89 -15.41 -12.79 2.98
C GLN A 89 -14.83 -11.38 2.92
N ASP A 90 -13.53 -11.23 2.68
CA ASP A 90 -12.85 -9.91 2.70
C ASP A 90 -12.91 -9.20 1.35
N PHE A 91 -13.09 -9.93 0.25
CA PHE A 91 -12.91 -9.38 -1.09
C PHE A 91 -13.89 -8.24 -1.43
N PRO A 92 -15.17 -8.26 -1.02
CA PRO A 92 -16.06 -7.11 -1.22
C PRO A 92 -15.54 -5.83 -0.56
N GLU A 93 -14.98 -5.94 0.65
CA GLU A 93 -14.42 -4.80 1.35
C GLU A 93 -13.11 -4.33 0.70
N ILE A 94 -12.28 -5.25 0.19
CA ILE A 94 -11.09 -4.92 -0.60
C ILE A 94 -11.49 -4.14 -1.86
N MET A 95 -12.53 -4.56 -2.59
CA MET A 95 -13.03 -3.83 -3.76
C MET A 95 -13.48 -2.41 -3.39
N ARG A 96 -14.20 -2.26 -2.29
CA ARG A 96 -14.65 -0.95 -1.81
C ARG A 96 -13.49 0.01 -1.56
N CYS A 97 -12.40 -0.51 -0.97
CA CYS A 97 -11.26 0.27 -0.50
C CYS A 97 -10.12 0.40 -1.53
N SER A 98 -10.21 -0.25 -2.69
CA SER A 98 -9.12 -0.31 -3.66
C SER A 98 -9.44 0.41 -4.97
N SER A 99 -8.44 1.07 -5.54
CA SER A 99 -8.42 1.56 -6.92
C SER A 99 -7.72 0.58 -7.87
N HIS A 100 -6.81 -0.21 -7.32
CA HIS A 100 -6.06 -1.24 -8.03
C HIS A 100 -6.04 -2.50 -7.20
N ILE A 101 -6.24 -3.66 -7.84
CA ILE A 101 -6.12 -4.97 -7.19
C ILE A 101 -5.15 -5.82 -8.00
N THR A 102 -4.11 -6.30 -7.33
CA THR A 102 -3.14 -7.22 -7.93
C THR A 102 -3.36 -8.62 -7.39
N PHE A 103 -3.58 -9.56 -8.30
CA PHE A 103 -3.76 -10.97 -7.98
C PHE A 103 -2.42 -11.71 -7.99
N ASN A 104 -2.24 -12.58 -7.01
CA ASN A 104 -1.01 -13.33 -6.83
C ASN A 104 -0.86 -14.54 -7.78
N SER A 105 -1.94 -14.93 -8.46
CA SER A 105 -1.96 -16.05 -9.40
C SER A 105 -3.10 -15.92 -10.40
N MET A 106 -2.99 -16.62 -11.54
CA MET A 106 -4.09 -16.71 -12.50
C MET A 106 -5.32 -17.37 -11.88
N GLN A 107 -5.14 -18.40 -11.04
CA GLN A 107 -6.25 -19.02 -10.33
C GLN A 107 -6.97 -18.03 -9.41
N GLN A 108 -6.23 -17.18 -8.71
CA GLN A 108 -6.82 -16.12 -7.88
C GLN A 108 -7.54 -15.09 -8.75
N PHE A 109 -6.97 -14.70 -9.89
CA PHE A 109 -7.60 -13.82 -10.86
C PHE A 109 -8.91 -14.40 -11.38
N GLU A 110 -8.91 -15.64 -11.87
CA GLU A 110 -10.11 -16.32 -12.40
C GLU A 110 -11.23 -16.41 -11.37
N ARG A 111 -10.87 -16.58 -10.09
CA ARG A 111 -11.84 -16.69 -9.00
C ARG A 111 -12.50 -15.35 -8.66
N PHE A 112 -11.74 -14.27 -8.61
CA PHE A 112 -12.20 -13.00 -8.04
C PHE A 112 -12.51 -11.91 -9.08
N TYR A 113 -11.90 -11.96 -10.25
CA TYR A 113 -12.13 -10.95 -11.29
C TYR A 113 -13.60 -10.83 -11.74
N PRO A 114 -14.40 -11.93 -11.82
CA PRO A 114 -15.83 -11.83 -12.11
C PRO A 114 -16.59 -10.95 -11.12
N MET A 115 -16.19 -10.92 -9.84
CA MET A 115 -16.80 -10.04 -8.83
C MET A 115 -16.50 -8.56 -9.12
N VAL A 116 -15.27 -8.25 -9.54
CA VAL A 116 -14.87 -6.88 -9.91
C VAL A 116 -15.67 -6.38 -11.12
N VAL A 117 -15.86 -7.25 -12.13
CA VAL A 117 -16.64 -6.92 -13.33
C VAL A 117 -18.12 -6.69 -12.97
N ALA A 118 -18.68 -7.55 -12.12
CA ALA A 118 -20.08 -7.44 -11.70
C ALA A 118 -20.37 -6.15 -10.93
N GLU A 119 -19.41 -5.68 -10.12
CA GLU A 119 -19.52 -4.44 -9.36
C GLU A 119 -19.43 -3.18 -10.26
N GLY A 120 -18.81 -3.28 -11.44
CA GLY A 120 -18.67 -2.15 -12.36
C GLY A 120 -17.86 -0.97 -11.80
N SER A 121 -17.01 -1.22 -10.82
CA SER A 121 -16.38 -0.20 -9.98
C SER A 121 -15.20 0.54 -10.62
N GLY A 122 -14.79 0.17 -11.85
CA GLY A 122 -13.63 0.78 -12.52
C GLY A 122 -12.29 0.46 -11.86
N ILE A 123 -12.21 -0.59 -11.04
CA ILE A 123 -10.98 -1.03 -10.40
C ILE A 123 -10.03 -1.58 -11.45
N SER A 124 -8.79 -1.06 -11.47
CA SER A 124 -7.71 -1.60 -12.31
C SER A 124 -7.22 -2.94 -11.72
N CYS A 125 -7.13 -3.97 -12.56
CA CYS A 125 -6.69 -5.29 -12.14
C CYS A 125 -5.38 -5.69 -12.81
N GLY A 126 -4.49 -6.31 -12.03
CA GLY A 126 -3.23 -6.87 -12.51
C GLY A 126 -2.93 -8.23 -11.90
N THR A 127 -1.96 -8.93 -12.47
CA THR A 127 -1.44 -10.18 -11.93
C THR A 127 0.06 -10.09 -11.73
N VAL A 128 0.58 -10.83 -10.75
CA VAL A 128 2.01 -10.93 -10.49
C VAL A 128 2.59 -11.95 -11.48
N SER A 129 3.39 -11.48 -12.43
CA SER A 129 3.95 -12.35 -13.48
C SER A 129 5.14 -13.19 -13.01
N TYR A 130 5.97 -12.69 -12.11
CA TYR A 130 7.18 -13.39 -11.67
C TYR A 130 6.90 -14.58 -10.73
N THR A 131 5.73 -14.66 -10.09
CA THR A 131 5.34 -15.80 -9.25
C THR A 131 4.92 -17.01 -10.08
N HIS A 132 4.64 -16.83 -11.36
CA HIS A 132 4.24 -17.90 -12.29
C HIS A 132 5.39 -18.34 -13.19
N LEU A 133 6.34 -17.46 -13.42
CA LEU A 133 7.60 -17.86 -13.97
C LEU A 133 8.30 -18.60 -12.83
N THR A 134 8.35 -19.93 -12.93
CA THR A 134 9.43 -20.67 -12.29
C THR A 134 10.70 -20.07 -12.85
N LEU A 135 11.18 -19.00 -12.24
CA LEU A 135 12.58 -18.67 -12.37
C LEU A 135 13.28 -19.98 -12.06
N PRO A 136 14.13 -20.49 -12.95
CA PRO A 136 15.04 -21.56 -12.57
C PRO A 136 15.89 -20.99 -11.44
N THR A 137 15.41 -21.12 -10.22
CA THR A 137 16.19 -20.95 -9.01
C THR A 137 17.05 -22.19 -8.83
N LYS A 138 17.65 -22.62 -9.90
CA LYS A 138 18.89 -23.32 -9.85
C LYS A 138 19.97 -22.25 -9.97
N LEU A 139 20.29 -21.67 -8.82
CA LEU A 139 21.65 -21.34 -8.52
C LEU A 139 22.39 -22.68 -8.53
N GLU A 140 22.75 -23.15 -9.72
CA GLU A 140 23.80 -24.15 -9.83
C GLU A 140 25.11 -23.40 -9.58
N VAL A 141 25.59 -23.54 -8.35
CA VAL A 141 26.97 -23.24 -7.98
C VAL A 141 27.82 -24.40 -8.41
#